data_964a9c6b13f4b51c2593ab1f6e24e55b
#
_entry.id   964a9c6b13f4b51c2593ab1f6e24e55b
#
_cell.length_a   1.000
_cell.length_b   1.000
_cell.length_c   1.000
_cell.angle_alpha   90.00
_cell.angle_beta   90.00
_cell.angle_gamma   90.00
#
_symmetry.space_group_name_H-M   'P 1'
#
loop_
_entity.id
_entity.type
_entity.pdbx_description
1 polymer ?
#
loop_
_entity_poly.entity_id
_entity_poly.type
_entity_poly.pdbx_seq_one_letter_code
_entity_poly.pdbx_strand_id
1 'polypeptide(L)'
;MAKHGKRLKKAYEGFEREATYSTAEAVKIIKEAASTTKYDETVEVSLNLGVDPRHADQMVRGTVALPHGTGKSIRVAVFARGDKADEAKAAGAEFVGAEELADSIQKGEIDFDRCIATPDMMAVVGRLGKVLGPKGLMPNPKLGTVTPDVAGAVAAAKSGQIEFRVEKAGIVQAGVGKASFSAEALAENITTFIDAIARAKPSGTKGTYMKKVSISSSIGPGIRVDFSTPDA
;
A
#
# COMPACT_ATOMS: atom_id res chain seq x y z
N MET A 1 1.62 21.26 24.17
CA MET A 1 1.52 20.75 22.79
C MET A 1 2.70 21.26 21.98
N ALA A 2 3.33 20.41 21.15
CA ALA A 2 4.39 20.86 20.25
C ALA A 2 3.84 21.88 19.25
N LYS A 3 4.60 22.96 19.02
CA LYS A 3 4.21 23.99 18.05
C LYS A 3 4.51 23.50 16.64
N HIS A 4 3.53 23.54 15.75
CA HIS A 4 3.75 23.26 14.32
C HIS A 4 4.81 24.22 13.73
N GLY A 5 5.65 23.71 12.82
CA GLY A 5 6.59 24.54 12.06
C GLY A 5 5.86 25.56 11.17
N LYS A 6 6.56 26.62 10.76
CA LYS A 6 5.99 27.72 9.95
C LYS A 6 5.28 27.24 8.68
N ARG A 7 5.86 26.27 7.98
CA ARG A 7 5.28 25.66 6.76
C ARG A 7 3.93 25.01 7.02
N LEU A 8 3.87 24.14 8.03
CA LEU A 8 2.65 23.40 8.35
C LEU A 8 1.55 24.34 8.90
N LYS A 9 1.92 25.40 9.62
CA LYS A 9 0.96 26.44 10.02
C LYS A 9 0.33 27.09 8.79
N LYS A 10 1.15 27.53 7.83
CA LYS A 10 0.66 28.13 6.59
C LYS A 10 -0.24 27.18 5.81
N ALA A 11 0.09 25.88 5.75
CA ALA A 11 -0.75 24.87 5.10
C ALA A 11 -2.11 24.70 5.79
N TYR A 12 -2.18 24.84 7.13
CA TYR A 12 -3.45 24.80 7.88
C TYR A 12 -4.30 26.07 7.75
N GLU A 13 -3.73 27.19 7.34
CA GLU A 13 -4.49 28.43 7.09
C GLU A 13 -5.31 28.35 5.78
N GLY A 14 -4.92 27.46 4.85
CA GLY A 14 -5.56 27.33 3.55
C GLY A 14 -6.84 26.49 3.52
N PHE A 15 -7.23 25.82 4.63
CA PHE A 15 -8.44 24.99 4.66
C PHE A 15 -8.98 24.82 6.09
N GLU A 16 -10.25 24.49 6.22
CA GLU A 16 -10.87 24.22 7.51
C GLU A 16 -10.67 22.76 7.93
N ARG A 17 -9.99 22.54 9.05
CA ARG A 17 -9.53 21.22 9.50
C ARG A 17 -10.65 20.23 9.82
N GLU A 18 -11.81 20.73 10.26
CA GLU A 18 -12.95 19.90 10.66
C GLU A 18 -13.92 19.64 9.50
N ALA A 19 -13.81 20.42 8.43
CA ALA A 19 -14.63 20.24 7.23
C ALA A 19 -14.25 18.94 6.48
N THR A 20 -15.21 18.44 5.73
CA THR A 20 -15.06 17.30 4.84
C THR A 20 -15.07 17.82 3.40
N TYR A 21 -14.13 17.36 2.60
CA TYR A 21 -13.89 17.82 1.24
C TYR A 21 -14.15 16.71 0.23
N SER A 22 -14.48 17.05 -0.98
CA SER A 22 -14.48 16.09 -2.09
C SER A 22 -13.07 15.59 -2.36
N THR A 23 -12.92 14.40 -2.97
CA THR A 23 -11.61 13.84 -3.32
C THR A 23 -10.79 14.81 -4.16
N ALA A 24 -11.40 15.46 -5.15
CA ALA A 24 -10.73 16.40 -6.03
C ALA A 24 -10.23 17.66 -5.31
N GLU A 25 -11.02 18.24 -4.41
CA GLU A 25 -10.62 19.40 -3.61
C GLU A 25 -9.50 19.04 -2.63
N ALA A 26 -9.64 17.91 -1.95
CA ALA A 26 -8.64 17.44 -0.99
C ALA A 26 -7.29 17.18 -1.66
N VAL A 27 -7.27 16.61 -2.89
CA VAL A 27 -6.05 16.43 -3.69
C VAL A 27 -5.42 17.77 -4.06
N LYS A 28 -6.21 18.78 -4.43
CA LYS A 28 -5.69 20.13 -4.73
C LYS A 28 -4.98 20.74 -3.51
N ILE A 29 -5.62 20.70 -2.34
CA ILE A 29 -5.05 21.23 -1.10
C ILE A 29 -3.75 20.51 -0.74
N ILE A 30 -3.69 19.16 -0.90
CA ILE A 30 -2.47 18.38 -0.63
C ILE A 30 -1.35 18.75 -1.59
N LYS A 31 -1.63 18.88 -2.90
CA LYS A 31 -0.63 19.26 -3.89
C LYS A 31 -0.08 20.66 -3.63
N GLU A 32 -0.93 21.58 -3.24
CA GLU A 32 -0.53 22.94 -2.87
C GLU A 32 0.38 22.92 -1.63
N ALA A 33 0.03 22.17 -0.59
CA ALA A 33 0.87 22.00 0.60
C ALA A 33 2.20 21.32 0.28
N ALA A 34 2.21 20.28 -0.57
CA ALA A 34 3.39 19.53 -0.98
C ALA A 34 4.33 20.36 -1.87
N SER A 35 3.81 21.31 -2.67
CA SER A 35 4.64 22.19 -3.52
C SER A 35 5.67 23.01 -2.75
N THR A 36 5.48 23.16 -1.45
CA THR A 36 6.40 23.90 -0.57
C THR A 36 7.60 23.09 -0.08
N THR A 37 7.69 21.81 -0.45
CA THR A 37 8.78 20.90 -0.06
C THR A 37 9.81 20.74 -1.18
N LYS A 38 11.03 20.33 -0.79
CA LYS A 38 12.15 20.14 -1.73
C LYS A 38 12.19 18.74 -2.35
N TYR A 39 11.37 17.80 -1.89
CA TYR A 39 11.31 16.43 -2.37
C TYR A 39 9.87 16.06 -2.73
N ASP A 40 9.74 15.06 -3.59
CA ASP A 40 8.45 14.56 -4.04
C ASP A 40 7.79 13.72 -2.95
N GLU A 41 6.81 14.32 -2.25
CA GLU A 41 6.08 13.68 -1.16
C GLU A 41 5.22 12.53 -1.66
N THR A 42 5.05 11.51 -0.83
CA THR A 42 4.06 10.46 -1.09
C THR A 42 2.70 10.90 -0.58
N VAL A 43 1.68 10.71 -1.38
CA VAL A 43 0.28 10.90 -0.96
C VAL A 43 -0.22 9.59 -0.37
N GLU A 44 -0.76 9.66 0.83
CA GLU A 44 -1.22 8.52 1.62
C GLU A 44 -2.71 8.65 1.93
N VAL A 45 -3.39 7.52 1.94
CA VAL A 45 -4.79 7.40 2.35
C VAL A 45 -4.87 6.62 3.65
N SER A 46 -5.65 7.11 4.59
CA SER A 46 -5.93 6.47 5.87
C SER A 46 -7.43 6.31 6.06
N LEU A 47 -7.89 5.05 6.22
CA LEU A 47 -9.28 4.70 6.44
C LEU A 47 -9.47 4.15 7.85
N ASN A 48 -10.33 4.77 8.63
CA ASN A 48 -10.75 4.22 9.91
C ASN A 48 -11.97 3.32 9.69
N LEU A 49 -11.81 2.04 9.99
CA LEU A 49 -12.82 1.01 9.79
C LEU A 49 -13.49 0.61 11.11
N GLY A 50 -14.75 0.22 11.04
CA GLY A 50 -15.54 -0.31 12.17
C GLY A 50 -15.34 -1.81 12.35
N VAL A 51 -14.08 -2.29 12.35
CA VAL A 51 -13.73 -3.70 12.54
C VAL A 51 -12.89 -3.89 13.81
N ASP A 52 -12.94 -5.08 14.39
CA ASP A 52 -12.03 -5.49 15.47
C ASP A 52 -11.00 -6.48 14.90
N PRO A 53 -9.74 -6.04 14.65
CA PRO A 53 -8.70 -6.89 14.08
C PRO A 53 -8.22 -8.03 14.98
N ARG A 54 -8.68 -8.09 16.23
CA ARG A 54 -8.40 -9.21 17.15
C ARG A 54 -9.13 -10.49 16.72
N HIS A 55 -10.25 -10.33 16.01
CA HIS A 55 -11.03 -11.43 15.46
C HIS A 55 -10.54 -11.75 14.06
N ALA A 56 -10.22 -13.02 13.81
CA ALA A 56 -9.66 -13.45 12.52
C ALA A 56 -10.64 -13.27 11.34
N ASP A 57 -11.94 -13.30 11.60
CA ASP A 57 -13.04 -13.05 10.66
C ASP A 57 -13.24 -11.58 10.32
N GLN A 58 -12.71 -10.65 11.13
CA GLN A 58 -12.76 -9.22 10.89
C GLN A 58 -11.44 -8.62 10.41
N MET A 59 -10.47 -9.45 10.10
CA MET A 59 -9.18 -9.04 9.58
C MET A 59 -9.28 -8.64 8.11
N VAL A 60 -9.26 -7.34 7.83
CA VAL A 60 -9.28 -6.78 6.48
C VAL A 60 -7.85 -6.75 5.93
N ARG A 61 -7.61 -7.47 4.85
CA ARG A 61 -6.34 -7.48 4.12
C ARG A 61 -6.56 -7.86 2.67
N GLY A 62 -5.77 -7.33 1.79
CA GLY A 62 -5.85 -7.62 0.37
C GLY A 62 -4.80 -6.88 -0.44
N THR A 63 -4.96 -6.95 -1.73
CA THR A 63 -4.15 -6.21 -2.70
C THR A 63 -5.05 -5.42 -3.62
N VAL A 64 -4.58 -4.29 -4.09
CA VAL A 64 -5.25 -3.48 -5.10
C VAL A 64 -4.25 -3.02 -6.14
N ALA A 65 -4.59 -3.15 -7.41
CA ALA A 65 -3.81 -2.57 -8.50
C ALA A 65 -4.29 -1.13 -8.72
N LEU A 66 -3.38 -0.18 -8.58
CA LEU A 66 -3.68 1.22 -8.83
C LEU A 66 -3.52 1.52 -10.33
N PRO A 67 -4.49 2.20 -10.97
CA PRO A 67 -4.46 2.46 -12.41
C PRO A 67 -3.23 3.26 -12.85
N HIS A 68 -2.76 4.19 -12.02
CA HIS A 68 -1.59 5.02 -12.31
C HIS A 68 -0.32 4.59 -11.55
N GLY A 69 -0.37 3.42 -10.88
CA GLY A 69 0.73 2.95 -10.04
C GLY A 69 1.00 3.83 -8.82
N THR A 70 2.10 3.58 -8.15
CA THR A 70 2.53 4.33 -6.94
C THR A 70 3.62 5.36 -7.19
N GLY A 71 4.22 5.38 -8.39
CA GLY A 71 5.39 6.20 -8.71
C GLY A 71 6.69 5.73 -8.02
N LYS A 72 6.70 4.51 -7.47
CA LYS A 72 7.83 3.88 -6.81
C LYS A 72 8.34 2.74 -7.70
N SER A 73 9.62 2.68 -7.99
CA SER A 73 10.20 1.47 -8.58
C SER A 73 10.36 0.42 -7.48
N ILE A 74 9.65 -0.68 -7.61
CA ILE A 74 9.63 -1.77 -6.64
C ILE A 74 10.62 -2.84 -7.08
N ARG A 75 11.56 -3.19 -6.19
CA ARG A 75 12.48 -4.30 -6.39
C ARG A 75 11.82 -5.60 -5.91
N VAL A 76 11.74 -6.57 -6.81
CA VAL A 76 11.03 -7.82 -6.56
C VAL A 76 12.02 -8.95 -6.38
N ALA A 77 11.89 -9.68 -5.27
CA ALA A 77 12.58 -10.95 -5.04
C ALA A 77 11.63 -12.12 -5.30
N VAL A 78 12.12 -13.12 -6.02
CA VAL A 78 11.33 -14.30 -6.39
C VAL A 78 12.02 -15.58 -5.95
N PHE A 79 11.31 -16.37 -5.16
CA PHE A 79 11.73 -17.73 -4.82
C PHE A 79 11.11 -18.72 -5.82
N ALA A 80 11.95 -19.18 -6.76
CA ALA A 80 11.55 -20.14 -7.78
C ALA A 80 12.73 -21.03 -8.18
N ARG A 81 12.44 -22.19 -8.74
CA ARG A 81 13.43 -23.15 -9.28
C ARG A 81 13.17 -23.46 -10.75
N GLY A 82 14.22 -23.82 -11.48
CA GLY A 82 14.13 -24.25 -12.89
C GLY A 82 13.51 -23.20 -13.80
N ASP A 83 12.66 -23.63 -14.70
CA ASP A 83 12.02 -22.79 -15.72
C ASP A 83 11.32 -21.55 -15.15
N LYS A 84 10.69 -21.68 -13.96
CA LYS A 84 10.02 -20.56 -13.27
C LYS A 84 10.98 -19.48 -12.77
N ALA A 85 12.24 -19.83 -12.51
CA ALA A 85 13.25 -18.84 -12.19
C ALA A 85 13.63 -18.02 -13.42
N ASP A 86 13.68 -18.64 -14.59
CA ASP A 86 13.98 -17.94 -15.84
C ASP A 86 12.80 -17.09 -16.31
N GLU A 87 11.54 -17.56 -16.12
CA GLU A 87 10.33 -16.75 -16.30
C GLU A 87 10.35 -15.51 -15.39
N ALA A 88 10.74 -15.66 -14.13
CA ALA A 88 10.85 -14.53 -13.20
C ALA A 88 11.87 -13.49 -13.65
N LYS A 89 13.04 -13.93 -14.13
CA LYS A 89 14.07 -13.04 -14.67
C LYS A 89 13.59 -12.34 -15.95
N ALA A 90 12.92 -13.06 -16.82
CA ALA A 90 12.34 -12.50 -18.05
C ALA A 90 11.26 -11.45 -17.76
N ALA A 91 10.46 -11.66 -16.69
CA ALA A 91 9.47 -10.70 -16.20
C ALA A 91 10.11 -9.50 -15.48
N GLY A 92 11.43 -9.51 -15.27
CA GLY A 92 12.20 -8.40 -14.72
C GLY A 92 12.37 -8.44 -13.20
N ALA A 93 12.26 -9.59 -12.54
CA ALA A 93 12.60 -9.68 -11.11
C ALA A 93 14.11 -9.44 -10.92
N GLU A 94 14.46 -8.62 -9.93
CA GLU A 94 15.84 -8.25 -9.64
C GLU A 94 16.60 -9.35 -8.90
N PHE A 95 15.91 -10.03 -7.99
CA PHE A 95 16.48 -11.10 -7.18
C PHE A 95 15.71 -12.39 -7.44
N VAL A 96 16.35 -13.36 -8.07
CA VAL A 96 15.75 -14.67 -8.35
C VAL A 96 16.66 -15.75 -7.82
N GLY A 97 16.14 -16.63 -6.99
CA GLY A 97 16.92 -17.73 -6.42
C GLY A 97 16.09 -18.68 -5.59
N ALA A 98 16.75 -19.68 -5.06
CA ALA A 98 16.15 -20.68 -4.18
C ALA A 98 16.81 -20.62 -2.77
N GLU A 99 17.66 -21.57 -2.45
CA GLU A 99 18.32 -21.65 -1.14
C GLU A 99 19.40 -20.58 -0.99
N GLU A 100 20.09 -20.24 -2.07
CA GLU A 100 21.11 -19.18 -2.07
C GLU A 100 20.54 -17.82 -1.67
N LEU A 101 19.36 -17.48 -2.22
CA LEU A 101 18.65 -16.26 -1.83
C LEU A 101 18.19 -16.31 -0.37
N ALA A 102 17.79 -17.48 0.11
CA ALA A 102 17.42 -17.66 1.52
C ALA A 102 18.60 -17.41 2.46
N ASP A 103 19.79 -17.90 2.11
CA ASP A 103 21.01 -17.70 2.91
C ASP A 103 21.43 -16.23 2.95
N SER A 104 21.34 -15.51 1.83
CA SER A 104 21.59 -14.06 1.78
C SER A 104 20.63 -13.28 2.68
N ILE A 105 19.36 -13.62 2.64
CA ILE A 105 18.35 -12.99 3.51
C ILE A 105 18.60 -13.30 4.99
N GLN A 106 19.04 -14.50 5.34
CA GLN A 106 19.41 -14.84 6.71
C GLN A 106 20.61 -14.03 7.21
N LYS A 107 21.55 -13.71 6.32
CA LYS A 107 22.69 -12.83 6.63
C LYS A 107 22.29 -11.36 6.78
N GLY A 108 21.04 -11.00 6.42
CA GLY A 108 20.49 -9.65 6.56
C GLY A 108 20.51 -8.83 5.28
N GLU A 109 20.89 -9.42 4.14
CA GLU A 109 20.86 -8.78 2.83
C GLU A 109 19.44 -8.77 2.29
N ILE A 110 18.70 -7.69 2.57
CA ILE A 110 17.29 -7.51 2.19
C ILE A 110 17.16 -6.19 1.44
N ASP A 111 17.48 -6.23 0.15
CA ASP A 111 17.47 -5.07 -0.75
C ASP A 111 16.26 -5.07 -1.70
N PHE A 112 15.18 -5.74 -1.33
CA PHE A 112 13.95 -5.82 -2.09
C PHE A 112 12.75 -5.30 -1.30
N ASP A 113 11.74 -4.84 -2.04
CA ASP A 113 10.53 -4.24 -1.49
C ASP A 113 9.34 -5.21 -1.51
N ARG A 114 9.42 -6.28 -2.31
CA ARG A 114 8.39 -7.32 -2.39
C ARG A 114 8.99 -8.70 -2.61
N CYS A 115 8.39 -9.71 -1.98
CA CYS A 115 8.79 -11.10 -2.10
C CYS A 115 7.66 -11.95 -2.69
N ILE A 116 7.95 -12.69 -3.74
CA ILE A 116 7.05 -13.64 -4.40
C ILE A 116 7.66 -15.03 -4.26
N ALA A 117 6.84 -16.05 -4.09
CA ALA A 117 7.31 -17.43 -3.99
C ALA A 117 6.41 -18.38 -4.76
N THR A 118 7.00 -19.39 -5.36
CA THR A 118 6.23 -20.55 -5.84
C THR A 118 5.80 -21.40 -4.63
N PRO A 119 4.66 -22.13 -4.72
CA PRO A 119 4.19 -22.96 -3.62
C PRO A 119 5.23 -23.96 -3.11
N ASP A 120 6.05 -24.52 -4.02
CA ASP A 120 7.11 -25.49 -3.71
C ASP A 120 8.22 -24.91 -2.84
N MET A 121 8.49 -23.60 -3.00
CA MET A 121 9.53 -22.89 -2.24
C MET A 121 9.07 -22.43 -0.86
N MET A 122 7.80 -22.56 -0.51
CA MET A 122 7.27 -22.11 0.77
C MET A 122 7.90 -22.82 1.97
N ALA A 123 8.39 -24.05 1.80
CA ALA A 123 9.13 -24.76 2.83
C ALA A 123 10.46 -24.07 3.19
N VAL A 124 11.14 -23.50 2.19
CA VAL A 124 12.38 -22.73 2.37
C VAL A 124 12.07 -21.35 2.95
N VAL A 125 11.12 -20.64 2.34
CA VAL A 125 10.69 -19.30 2.76
C VAL A 125 10.12 -19.32 4.19
N GLY A 126 9.46 -20.38 4.61
CA GLY A 126 8.96 -20.55 5.97
C GLY A 126 10.04 -20.43 7.05
N ARG A 127 11.28 -20.87 6.77
CA ARG A 127 12.43 -20.71 7.68
C ARG A 127 12.82 -19.25 7.86
N LEU A 128 12.52 -18.39 6.88
CA LEU A 128 12.78 -16.94 6.89
C LEU A 128 11.70 -16.13 7.61
N GLY A 129 10.65 -16.79 8.11
CA GLY A 129 9.50 -16.12 8.74
C GLY A 129 9.87 -15.17 9.88
N LYS A 130 10.94 -15.48 10.65
CA LYS A 130 11.46 -14.62 11.72
C LYS A 130 12.10 -13.33 11.20
N VAL A 131 12.58 -13.32 9.95
CA VAL A 131 13.27 -12.19 9.31
C VAL A 131 12.30 -11.40 8.43
N LEU A 132 11.55 -12.08 7.57
CA LEU A 132 10.61 -11.47 6.61
C LEU A 132 9.28 -11.04 7.26
N GLY A 133 8.82 -11.78 8.28
CA GLY A 133 7.55 -11.51 8.96
C GLY A 133 7.43 -10.12 9.56
N PRO A 134 8.38 -9.69 10.43
CA PRO A 134 8.37 -8.35 11.03
C PRO A 134 8.47 -7.22 10.00
N LYS A 135 9.10 -7.46 8.84
CA LYS A 135 9.24 -6.50 7.75
C LYS A 135 8.02 -6.46 6.81
N GLY A 136 7.04 -7.36 7.00
CA GLY A 136 5.87 -7.45 6.12
C GLY A 136 6.16 -8.04 4.73
N LEU A 137 7.34 -8.63 4.54
CA LEU A 137 7.80 -9.19 3.25
C LEU A 137 7.50 -10.69 3.08
N MET A 138 6.80 -11.31 4.03
CA MET A 138 6.49 -12.73 3.96
C MET A 138 5.45 -13.02 2.89
N PRO A 139 5.73 -13.87 1.89
CA PRO A 139 4.76 -14.25 0.87
C PRO A 139 3.51 -14.89 1.48
N ASN A 140 2.34 -14.56 0.91
CA ASN A 140 1.06 -15.05 1.39
C ASN A 140 0.13 -15.40 0.22
N PRO A 141 -0.48 -16.60 0.19
CA PRO A 141 -1.42 -17.00 -0.86
C PRO A 141 -2.63 -16.05 -0.98
N LYS A 142 -3.11 -15.50 0.14
CA LYS A 142 -4.25 -14.56 0.14
C LYS A 142 -3.96 -13.21 -0.50
N LEU A 143 -2.69 -12.85 -0.62
CA LEU A 143 -2.22 -11.64 -1.27
C LEU A 143 -1.76 -11.87 -2.72
N GLY A 144 -1.85 -13.12 -3.21
CA GLY A 144 -1.40 -13.48 -4.54
C GLY A 144 0.13 -13.51 -4.71
N THR A 145 0.90 -13.40 -3.60
CA THR A 145 2.37 -13.44 -3.62
C THR A 145 2.92 -14.86 -3.52
N VAL A 146 2.05 -15.86 -3.32
CA VAL A 146 2.37 -17.28 -3.49
C VAL A 146 1.55 -17.82 -4.66
N THR A 147 2.18 -17.99 -5.81
CA THR A 147 1.51 -18.39 -7.05
C THR A 147 2.43 -19.22 -7.93
N PRO A 148 1.87 -20.15 -8.73
CA PRO A 148 2.59 -20.81 -9.80
C PRO A 148 2.85 -19.87 -11.00
N ASP A 149 2.03 -18.83 -11.20
CA ASP A 149 2.21 -17.80 -12.23
C ASP A 149 3.12 -16.68 -11.69
N VAL A 150 4.40 -16.89 -11.85
CA VAL A 150 5.44 -15.96 -11.35
C VAL A 150 5.50 -14.72 -12.22
N ALA A 151 5.39 -14.87 -13.54
CA ALA A 151 5.50 -13.75 -14.48
C ALA A 151 4.36 -12.74 -14.27
N GLY A 152 3.12 -13.21 -14.14
CA GLY A 152 1.97 -12.36 -13.85
C GLY A 152 2.10 -11.64 -12.50
N ALA A 153 2.59 -12.33 -11.46
CA ALA A 153 2.78 -11.75 -10.14
C ALA A 153 3.87 -10.66 -10.12
N VAL A 154 4.99 -10.86 -10.83
CA VAL A 154 6.05 -9.85 -10.98
C VAL A 154 5.54 -8.64 -11.74
N ALA A 155 4.83 -8.86 -12.86
CA ALA A 155 4.22 -7.78 -13.64
C ALA A 155 3.21 -6.97 -12.79
N ALA A 156 2.34 -7.63 -12.04
CA ALA A 156 1.39 -6.98 -11.14
C ALA A 156 2.10 -6.17 -10.03
N ALA A 157 3.16 -6.71 -9.43
CA ALA A 157 3.94 -6.01 -8.43
C ALA A 157 4.57 -4.72 -9.00
N LYS A 158 5.10 -4.78 -10.23
CA LYS A 158 5.74 -3.65 -10.91
C LYS A 158 4.73 -2.63 -11.47
N SER A 159 3.51 -3.06 -11.81
CA SER A 159 2.46 -2.16 -12.30
C SER A 159 1.84 -1.28 -11.21
N GLY A 160 2.31 -1.37 -9.95
CA GLY A 160 1.83 -0.54 -8.85
C GLY A 160 0.72 -1.18 -8.01
N GLN A 161 0.68 -2.51 -7.97
CA GLN A 161 -0.14 -3.22 -7.01
C GLN A 161 0.35 -2.91 -5.58
N ILE A 162 -0.55 -2.46 -4.71
CA ILE A 162 -0.27 -2.23 -3.30
C ILE A 162 -0.98 -3.26 -2.43
N GLU A 163 -0.37 -3.55 -1.29
CA GLU A 163 -0.96 -4.38 -0.25
C GLU A 163 -1.54 -3.51 0.86
N PHE A 164 -2.68 -3.92 1.39
CA PHE A 164 -3.26 -3.28 2.55
C PHE A 164 -3.59 -4.29 3.63
N ARG A 165 -3.45 -3.87 4.86
CA ARG A 165 -3.79 -4.65 6.04
C ARG A 165 -4.29 -3.73 7.13
N VAL A 166 -5.39 -4.12 7.80
CA VAL A 166 -5.90 -3.39 8.96
C VAL A 166 -4.93 -3.53 10.13
N GLU A 167 -4.64 -2.43 10.81
CA GLU A 167 -3.86 -2.36 12.03
C GLU A 167 -4.70 -2.68 13.26
N LYS A 168 -4.05 -2.83 14.43
CA LYS A 168 -4.72 -3.09 15.72
C LYS A 168 -5.76 -2.05 16.11
N ALA A 169 -5.64 -0.82 15.62
CA ALA A 169 -6.58 0.26 15.85
C ALA A 169 -7.78 0.27 14.88
N GLY A 170 -7.88 -0.71 13.95
CA GLY A 170 -8.93 -0.74 12.94
C GLY A 170 -8.69 0.23 11.78
N ILE A 171 -7.44 0.66 11.58
CA ILE A 171 -7.07 1.61 10.54
C ILE A 171 -6.33 0.88 9.41
N VAL A 172 -6.65 1.24 8.17
CA VAL A 172 -5.89 0.83 6.97
C VAL A 172 -5.20 2.06 6.40
N GLN A 173 -3.92 1.92 6.11
CA GLN A 173 -3.10 2.99 5.55
C GLN A 173 -2.36 2.48 4.32
N ALA A 174 -2.27 3.31 3.27
CA ALA A 174 -1.47 2.99 2.09
C ALA A 174 -1.04 4.26 1.35
N GLY A 175 0.15 4.19 0.73
CA GLY A 175 0.62 5.20 -0.21
C GLY A 175 0.00 4.97 -1.59
N VAL A 176 -0.70 5.96 -2.12
CA VAL A 176 -1.47 5.84 -3.38
C VAL A 176 -0.85 6.58 -4.56
N GLY A 177 0.25 7.31 -4.35
CA GLY A 177 0.96 8.00 -5.42
C GLY A 177 1.94 9.05 -4.91
N LYS A 178 2.51 9.79 -5.84
CA LYS A 178 3.44 10.89 -5.57
C LYS A 178 2.74 12.23 -5.78
N ALA A 179 3.18 13.26 -5.05
CA ALA A 179 2.66 14.61 -5.21
C ALA A 179 2.88 15.19 -6.62
N SER A 180 3.89 14.66 -7.33
CA SER A 180 4.17 14.98 -8.74
C SER A 180 3.11 14.48 -9.73
N PHE A 181 2.28 13.50 -9.36
CA PHE A 181 1.21 12.99 -10.23
C PHE A 181 0.20 14.09 -10.55
N SER A 182 -0.55 13.92 -11.66
CA SER A 182 -1.70 14.80 -11.96
C SER A 182 -2.77 14.68 -10.87
N ALA A 183 -3.62 15.70 -10.74
CA ALA A 183 -4.68 15.67 -9.73
C ALA A 183 -5.70 14.57 -10.04
N GLU A 184 -5.99 14.37 -11.32
CA GLU A 184 -6.90 13.34 -11.82
C GLU A 184 -6.36 11.94 -11.49
N ALA A 185 -5.09 11.67 -11.79
CA ALA A 185 -4.46 10.37 -11.50
C ALA A 185 -4.45 10.04 -10.01
N LEU A 186 -4.22 11.04 -9.14
CA LEU A 186 -4.31 10.84 -7.69
C LEU A 186 -5.75 10.57 -7.24
N ALA A 187 -6.72 11.32 -7.77
CA ALA A 187 -8.13 11.12 -7.45
C ALA A 187 -8.61 9.71 -7.85
N GLU A 188 -8.27 9.24 -9.05
CA GLU A 188 -8.60 7.90 -9.52
C GLU A 188 -7.94 6.81 -8.65
N ASN A 189 -6.67 6.96 -8.30
CA ASN A 189 -5.98 6.03 -7.40
C ASN A 189 -6.64 5.98 -6.02
N ILE A 190 -7.00 7.13 -5.45
CA ILE A 190 -7.67 7.25 -4.15
C ILE A 190 -9.04 6.56 -4.20
N THR A 191 -9.86 6.86 -5.20
CA THR A 191 -11.19 6.28 -5.38
C THR A 191 -11.09 4.76 -5.54
N THR A 192 -10.18 4.29 -6.42
CA THR A 192 -9.95 2.84 -6.62
C THR A 192 -9.55 2.14 -5.31
N PHE A 193 -8.72 2.78 -4.48
CA PHE A 193 -8.31 2.24 -3.20
C PHE A 193 -9.48 2.18 -2.21
N ILE A 194 -10.28 3.25 -2.10
CA ILE A 194 -11.46 3.30 -1.23
C ILE A 194 -12.46 2.22 -1.63
N ASP A 195 -12.75 2.06 -2.92
CA ASP A 195 -13.64 1.04 -3.45
C ASP A 195 -13.16 -0.39 -3.16
N ALA A 196 -11.86 -0.63 -3.31
CA ALA A 196 -11.28 -1.94 -2.99
C ALA A 196 -11.47 -2.29 -1.51
N ILE A 197 -11.28 -1.32 -0.60
CA ILE A 197 -11.54 -1.51 0.83
C ILE A 197 -13.04 -1.71 1.11
N ALA A 198 -13.93 -0.96 0.43
CA ALA A 198 -15.37 -1.11 0.59
C ALA A 198 -15.84 -2.53 0.19
N ARG A 199 -15.31 -3.06 -0.92
CA ARG A 199 -15.58 -4.44 -1.37
C ARG A 199 -14.99 -5.51 -0.45
N ALA A 200 -13.91 -5.20 0.27
CA ALA A 200 -13.27 -6.11 1.23
C ALA A 200 -13.98 -6.19 2.58
N LYS A 201 -15.18 -5.62 2.72
CA LYS A 201 -15.97 -5.63 3.95
C LYS A 201 -16.21 -7.06 4.45
N PRO A 202 -15.77 -7.41 5.67
CA PRO A 202 -16.05 -8.73 6.24
C PRO A 202 -17.53 -8.92 6.59
N SER A 203 -18.04 -10.13 6.42
CA SER A 203 -19.43 -10.47 6.74
C SER A 203 -19.77 -10.31 8.23
N GLY A 204 -18.78 -10.46 9.11
CA GLY A 204 -18.93 -10.30 10.56
C GLY A 204 -18.97 -8.86 11.07
N THR A 205 -18.84 -7.87 10.17
CA THR A 205 -18.82 -6.45 10.58
C THR A 205 -20.22 -5.96 10.97
N LYS A 206 -20.38 -5.52 12.21
CA LYS A 206 -21.62 -4.91 12.72
C LYS A 206 -21.52 -3.39 12.68
N GLY A 207 -22.59 -2.72 12.23
CA GLY A 207 -22.67 -1.25 12.17
C GLY A 207 -21.92 -0.63 10.99
N THR A 208 -21.46 0.60 11.16
CA THR A 208 -20.79 1.38 10.10
C THR A 208 -19.40 0.84 9.84
N TYR A 209 -19.15 0.33 8.63
CA TYR A 209 -17.85 -0.24 8.25
C TYR A 209 -16.79 0.85 8.03
N MET A 210 -17.04 1.80 7.11
CA MET A 210 -16.15 2.93 6.87
C MET A 210 -16.59 4.11 7.74
N LYS A 211 -15.76 4.50 8.72
CA LYS A 211 -16.06 5.58 9.67
C LYS A 211 -15.51 6.90 9.23
N LYS A 212 -14.29 6.90 8.68
CA LYS A 212 -13.57 8.11 8.29
C LYS A 212 -12.54 7.79 7.25
N VAL A 213 -12.44 8.63 6.24
CA VAL A 213 -11.36 8.64 5.25
C VAL A 213 -10.58 9.94 5.40
N SER A 214 -9.27 9.85 5.36
CA SER A 214 -8.39 11.02 5.38
C SER A 214 -7.24 10.79 4.42
N ILE A 215 -6.82 11.84 3.74
CA ILE A 215 -5.64 11.83 2.88
C ILE A 215 -4.62 12.84 3.41
N SER A 216 -3.35 12.54 3.20
CA SER A 216 -2.24 13.41 3.60
C SER A 216 -1.05 13.21 2.68
N SER A 217 -0.14 14.17 2.64
CA SER A 217 1.19 13.94 2.11
C SER A 217 2.18 13.66 3.26
N SER A 218 3.37 13.15 2.95
CA SER A 218 4.36 12.65 3.94
C SER A 218 4.60 13.59 5.13
N ILE A 219 4.64 14.90 4.92
CA ILE A 219 4.74 15.92 5.98
C ILE A 219 3.71 17.04 5.80
N GLY A 220 2.63 16.77 5.09
CA GLY A 220 1.51 17.68 4.89
C GLY A 220 0.43 17.56 5.96
N PRO A 221 -0.62 18.39 5.86
CA PRO A 221 -1.80 18.29 6.70
C PRO A 221 -2.65 17.08 6.32
N GLY A 222 -3.36 16.53 7.30
CA GLY A 222 -4.39 15.50 7.06
C GLY A 222 -5.73 16.15 6.74
N ILE A 223 -6.33 15.77 5.62
CA ILE A 223 -7.59 16.31 5.11
C ILE A 223 -8.65 15.22 5.15
N ARG A 224 -9.83 15.52 5.65
CA ARG A 224 -10.98 14.60 5.65
C ARG A 224 -11.64 14.60 4.29
N VAL A 225 -11.94 13.40 3.79
CA VAL A 225 -12.57 13.20 2.49
C VAL A 225 -13.96 12.62 2.68
N ASP A 226 -14.92 13.15 1.91
CA ASP A 226 -16.23 12.51 1.76
C ASP A 226 -16.08 11.30 0.83
N PHE A 227 -16.54 10.15 1.31
CA PHE A 227 -16.52 8.87 0.59
C PHE A 227 -17.94 8.37 0.27
N SER A 228 -18.97 9.15 0.64
CA SER A 228 -20.37 8.79 0.46
C SER A 228 -20.93 9.16 -0.93
N THR A 229 -20.27 10.06 -1.62
CA THR A 229 -20.58 10.41 -3.01
C THR A 229 -19.53 9.82 -3.95
N PRO A 230 -19.86 8.87 -4.83
CA PRO A 230 -19.04 8.64 -6.01
C PRO A 230 -19.00 9.96 -6.77
N ASP A 231 -17.80 10.42 -7.14
CA ASP A 231 -17.63 11.60 -7.99
C ASP A 231 -18.48 11.41 -9.26
N ALA A 232 -19.52 12.25 -9.41
CA ALA A 232 -20.40 12.27 -10.57
C ALA A 232 -19.73 12.99 -11.73
#